data_9bea124f140c61ae24247bd8b4b61e84
#
_entry.id   9bea124f140c61ae24247bd8b4b61e84
#
_cell.length_a   1.000
_cell.length_b   1.000
_cell.length_c   1.000
_cell.angle_alpha   90.00
_cell.angle_beta   90.00
_cell.angle_gamma   90.00
#
_symmetry.space_group_name_H-M   'P 1'
#
loop_
_entity.id
_entity.type
_entity.pdbx_description
1 polymer ?
#
loop_
_entity_poly.entity_id
_entity_poly.type
_entity_poly.pdbx_seq_one_letter_code
_entity_poly.pdbx_strand_id
1 'polypeptide(L)'
;MEKYFEVKQNSDFYKKYFDYIDMSNKVNELFKQFANDNGIETKEYYQNTERLVIVPTQEDRIKFKGMFVQNSDTDFKKTAPICKSWVNLCKENGLKSPRKPNLLWDSSCNLGSYSTSSRLFHIGEKVYGSIDNKCNADIELTDDFVEMKASEFWKIIEDAENK
;
A
#
# COMPACT_ATOMS: atom_id res chain seq x y z
N MET A 1 8.62 18.12 12.32
CA MET A 1 7.32 18.83 12.10
C MET A 1 6.41 17.90 11.31
N GLU A 2 5.24 17.59 11.82
CA GLU A 2 4.29 16.73 11.16
C GLU A 2 3.20 17.54 10.48
N LYS A 3 2.87 17.21 9.24
CA LYS A 3 1.75 17.78 8.50
C LYS A 3 0.73 16.71 8.19
N TYR A 4 -0.53 17.11 8.26
CA TYR A 4 -1.69 16.26 8.01
C TYR A 4 -2.48 16.84 6.84
N PHE A 5 -3.01 15.99 5.99
CA PHE A 5 -3.68 16.44 4.78
C PHE A 5 -4.73 15.45 4.27
N GLU A 6 -5.65 15.97 3.48
CA GLU A 6 -6.54 15.21 2.61
C GLU A 6 -6.00 15.31 1.18
N VAL A 7 -6.03 14.23 0.43
CA VAL A 7 -5.67 14.24 -0.98
C VAL A 7 -6.89 14.69 -1.79
N LYS A 8 -6.73 15.71 -2.63
CA LYS A 8 -7.86 16.21 -3.45
C LYS A 8 -8.39 15.11 -4.35
N GLN A 9 -9.70 14.91 -4.31
CA GLN A 9 -10.38 14.00 -5.21
C GLN A 9 -10.10 14.40 -6.67
N ASN A 10 -9.87 13.41 -7.51
CA ASN A 10 -9.54 13.57 -8.94
C ASN A 10 -8.18 14.23 -9.24
N SER A 11 -7.32 14.43 -8.23
CA SER A 11 -5.94 14.80 -8.48
C SER A 11 -5.15 13.61 -9.03
N ASP A 12 -3.98 13.87 -9.62
CA ASP A 12 -3.13 12.79 -10.15
C ASP A 12 -2.68 11.83 -9.07
N PHE A 13 -2.34 12.35 -7.89
CA PHE A 13 -1.94 11.52 -6.76
C PHE A 13 -3.10 10.65 -6.24
N TYR A 14 -4.31 11.21 -6.20
CA TYR A 14 -5.52 10.48 -5.83
C TYR A 14 -5.75 9.29 -6.78
N LYS A 15 -5.63 9.51 -8.07
CA LYS A 15 -5.79 8.44 -9.08
C LYS A 15 -4.74 7.34 -8.91
N LYS A 16 -3.48 7.71 -8.68
CA LYS A 16 -2.41 6.74 -8.43
C LYS A 16 -2.69 5.89 -7.19
N TYR A 17 -3.21 6.51 -6.14
CA TYR A 17 -3.55 5.79 -4.92
C TYR A 17 -4.65 4.75 -5.16
N PHE A 18 -5.75 5.14 -5.82
CA PHE A 18 -6.83 4.19 -6.08
C PHE A 18 -6.48 3.16 -7.14
N ASP A 19 -5.63 3.48 -8.10
CA ASP A 19 -5.08 2.46 -9.01
C ASP A 19 -4.29 1.41 -8.24
N TYR A 20 -3.51 1.83 -7.24
CA TYR A 20 -2.83 0.92 -6.34
C TYR A 20 -3.82 0.05 -5.55
N ILE A 21 -4.86 0.64 -4.97
CA ILE A 21 -5.88 -0.10 -4.21
C ILE A 21 -6.60 -1.12 -5.10
N ASP A 22 -7.00 -0.74 -6.29
CA ASP A 22 -7.67 -1.64 -7.23
C ASP A 22 -6.76 -2.80 -7.63
N MET A 23 -5.51 -2.53 -7.94
CA MET A 23 -4.54 -3.58 -8.28
C MET A 23 -4.27 -4.48 -7.08
N SER A 24 -4.12 -3.92 -5.89
CA SER A 24 -3.92 -4.67 -4.65
C SER A 24 -5.09 -5.60 -4.37
N ASN A 25 -6.32 -5.13 -4.56
CA ASN A 25 -7.52 -5.97 -4.38
C ASN A 25 -7.56 -7.12 -5.38
N LYS A 26 -7.23 -6.88 -6.65
CA LYS A 26 -7.19 -7.93 -7.67
C LYS A 26 -6.13 -8.99 -7.35
N VAL A 27 -4.94 -8.55 -6.95
CA VAL A 27 -3.86 -9.44 -6.55
C VAL A 27 -4.26 -10.27 -5.32
N ASN A 28 -4.87 -9.63 -4.32
CA ASN A 28 -5.33 -10.32 -3.11
C ASN A 28 -6.39 -11.39 -3.41
N GLU A 29 -7.36 -11.09 -4.26
CA GLU A 29 -8.40 -12.06 -4.65
C GLU A 29 -7.80 -13.26 -5.39
N LEU A 30 -6.95 -12.99 -6.37
CA LEU A 30 -6.28 -14.05 -7.11
C LEU A 30 -5.39 -14.90 -6.20
N PHE A 31 -4.71 -14.25 -5.25
CA PHE A 31 -3.85 -14.93 -4.30
C PHE A 31 -4.63 -15.84 -3.35
N LYS A 32 -5.77 -15.40 -2.84
CA LYS A 32 -6.64 -16.22 -2.02
C LYS A 32 -7.06 -17.50 -2.76
N GLN A 33 -7.48 -17.34 -4.01
CA GLN A 33 -7.88 -18.45 -4.85
C GLN A 33 -6.71 -19.40 -5.10
N PHE A 34 -5.56 -18.88 -5.50
CA PHE A 34 -4.36 -19.67 -5.75
C PHE A 34 -3.90 -20.44 -4.50
N ALA A 35 -3.87 -19.78 -3.35
CA ALA A 35 -3.50 -20.41 -2.09
C ALA A 35 -4.48 -21.55 -1.72
N ASN A 36 -5.77 -21.30 -1.86
CA ASN A 36 -6.80 -22.31 -1.61
C ASN A 36 -6.63 -23.52 -2.52
N ASP A 37 -6.37 -23.29 -3.82
CA ASP A 37 -6.17 -24.36 -4.79
C ASP A 37 -4.91 -25.18 -4.51
N ASN A 38 -3.95 -24.62 -3.78
CA ASN A 38 -2.72 -25.29 -3.38
C ASN A 38 -2.72 -25.77 -1.92
N GLY A 39 -3.87 -25.77 -1.27
CA GLY A 39 -4.01 -26.24 0.11
C GLY A 39 -3.32 -25.36 1.14
N ILE A 40 -3.17 -24.07 0.86
CA ILE A 40 -2.51 -23.11 1.75
C ILE A 40 -3.55 -22.20 2.38
N GLU A 41 -3.52 -22.13 3.70
CA GLU A 41 -4.41 -21.27 4.47
C GLU A 41 -3.99 -19.81 4.34
N THR A 42 -4.97 -18.92 4.16
CA THR A 42 -4.77 -17.48 4.18
C THR A 42 -5.61 -16.84 5.26
N LYS A 43 -5.15 -15.71 5.76
CA LYS A 43 -5.89 -14.87 6.72
C LYS A 43 -6.00 -13.47 6.13
N GLU A 44 -7.18 -12.90 6.24
CA GLU A 44 -7.48 -11.55 5.75
C GLU A 44 -7.66 -10.60 6.94
N TYR A 45 -7.10 -9.41 6.84
CA TYR A 45 -7.31 -8.35 7.81
C TYR A 45 -7.16 -6.98 7.14
N TYR A 46 -7.57 -5.93 7.86
CA TYR A 46 -7.49 -4.56 7.38
C TYR A 46 -6.54 -3.75 8.25
N GLN A 47 -5.66 -3.00 7.60
CA GLN A 47 -4.77 -2.05 8.24
C GLN A 47 -4.93 -0.70 7.56
N ASN A 48 -5.33 0.32 8.31
CA ASN A 48 -5.61 1.65 7.75
C ASN A 48 -6.55 1.59 6.53
N THR A 49 -7.63 0.80 6.63
CA THR A 49 -8.62 0.53 5.58
C THR A 49 -8.08 -0.24 4.36
N GLU A 50 -6.81 -0.58 4.33
CA GLU A 50 -6.21 -1.41 3.30
C GLU A 50 -6.40 -2.90 3.64
N ARG A 51 -6.88 -3.66 2.66
CA ARG A 51 -7.08 -5.10 2.78
C ARG A 51 -5.75 -5.82 2.61
N LEU A 52 -5.42 -6.68 3.56
CA LEU A 52 -4.22 -7.49 3.53
C LEU A 52 -4.57 -8.98 3.62
N VAL A 53 -4.03 -9.76 2.72
CA VAL A 53 -4.16 -11.22 2.72
C VAL A 53 -2.78 -11.81 3.00
N ILE A 54 -2.67 -12.56 4.08
CA ILE A 54 -1.39 -13.13 4.51
C ILE A 54 -1.50 -14.65 4.67
N VAL A 55 -0.34 -15.28 4.64
CA VAL A 55 -0.19 -16.69 5.00
C VAL A 55 0.21 -16.76 6.47
N PRO A 56 -0.66 -17.25 7.36
CA PRO A 56 -0.42 -17.15 8.81
C PRO A 56 0.64 -18.13 9.33
N THR A 57 0.81 -19.30 8.70
CA THR A 57 1.75 -20.28 9.21
C THR A 57 3.16 -20.07 8.66
N GLN A 58 4.17 -20.28 9.50
CA GLN A 58 5.58 -20.18 9.11
C GLN A 58 5.94 -21.19 8.03
N GLU A 59 5.41 -22.40 8.12
CA GLU A 59 5.65 -23.46 7.15
C GLU A 59 5.17 -23.06 5.76
N ASP A 60 3.95 -22.55 5.66
CA ASP A 60 3.39 -22.10 4.39
C ASP A 60 4.09 -20.84 3.85
N ARG A 61 4.54 -19.94 4.76
CA ARG A 61 5.32 -18.76 4.36
C ARG A 61 6.61 -19.12 3.65
N ILE A 62 7.26 -20.20 4.05
CA ILE A 62 8.49 -20.67 3.40
C ILE A 62 8.21 -21.06 1.96
N LYS A 63 7.05 -21.65 1.68
CA LYS A 63 6.62 -21.99 0.31
C LYS A 63 6.43 -20.76 -0.56
N PHE A 64 6.02 -19.64 0.04
CA PHE A 64 5.75 -18.36 -0.63
C PHE A 64 6.82 -17.30 -0.42
N LYS A 65 8.02 -17.70 -0.10
CA LYS A 65 9.12 -16.74 0.02
C LYS A 65 9.31 -15.98 -1.29
N GLY A 66 9.15 -14.67 -1.26
CA GLY A 66 9.19 -13.83 -2.44
C GLY A 66 7.83 -13.57 -3.09
N MET A 67 6.75 -13.81 -2.39
CA MET A 67 5.37 -13.69 -2.85
C MET A 67 5.00 -12.33 -3.45
N PHE A 68 5.54 -11.26 -2.91
CA PHE A 68 5.40 -9.92 -3.47
C PHE A 68 6.67 -9.58 -4.25
N VAL A 69 6.86 -10.25 -5.36
CA VAL A 69 8.07 -10.04 -6.14
C VAL A 69 8.01 -8.71 -6.83
N GLN A 70 8.89 -7.86 -6.40
CA GLN A 70 9.13 -6.60 -7.07
C GLN A 70 9.92 -6.86 -8.36
N ASN A 71 9.31 -6.60 -9.47
CA ASN A 71 9.85 -6.22 -10.78
C ASN A 71 11.17 -6.82 -11.32
N SER A 72 11.89 -7.68 -10.65
CA SER A 72 13.08 -8.29 -11.23
C SER A 72 12.92 -9.78 -11.43
N ASP A 73 12.96 -10.22 -12.68
CA ASP A 73 12.96 -11.64 -13.05
C ASP A 73 14.16 -12.41 -12.46
N THR A 74 15.14 -11.70 -11.92
CA THR A 74 16.38 -12.29 -11.40
C THR A 74 16.21 -12.95 -10.04
N ASP A 75 15.28 -12.50 -9.22
CA ASP A 75 15.07 -13.04 -7.88
C ASP A 75 14.32 -14.36 -7.88
N PHE A 76 13.68 -14.71 -9.00
CA PHE A 76 12.89 -15.94 -9.13
C PHE A 76 13.71 -17.21 -9.24
N LYS A 77 14.95 -17.12 -9.62
CA LYS A 77 15.82 -18.31 -9.75
C LYS A 77 16.05 -19.04 -8.44
N LYS A 78 15.81 -18.33 -7.31
CA LYS A 78 15.99 -18.85 -5.95
C LYS A 78 14.69 -19.11 -5.20
N THR A 79 13.54 -18.89 -5.83
CA THR A 79 12.25 -19.06 -5.16
C THR A 79 11.71 -20.47 -5.30
N ALA A 80 10.86 -20.88 -4.36
CA ALA A 80 10.18 -22.17 -4.42
C ALA A 80 9.32 -22.28 -5.69
N PRO A 81 9.12 -23.49 -6.23
CA PRO A 81 8.31 -23.69 -7.44
C PRO A 81 6.91 -23.08 -7.38
N ILE A 82 6.29 -23.10 -6.21
CA ILE A 82 4.96 -22.51 -6.01
C ILE A 82 4.97 -21.00 -6.22
N CYS A 83 6.07 -20.31 -5.87
CA CYS A 83 6.20 -18.88 -6.11
C CYS A 83 6.29 -18.57 -7.60
N LYS A 84 6.96 -19.42 -8.36
CA LYS A 84 7.03 -19.30 -9.83
C LYS A 84 5.65 -19.45 -10.45
N SER A 85 4.88 -20.42 -10.00
CA SER A 85 3.51 -20.65 -10.48
C SER A 85 2.62 -19.45 -10.17
N TRP A 86 2.74 -18.88 -8.98
CA TRP A 86 2.03 -17.68 -8.59
C TRP A 86 2.37 -16.49 -9.49
N VAL A 87 3.65 -16.28 -9.74
CA VAL A 87 4.11 -15.18 -10.60
C VAL A 87 3.60 -15.35 -12.03
N ASN A 88 3.66 -16.55 -12.57
CA ASN A 88 3.15 -16.82 -13.90
C ASN A 88 1.64 -16.55 -13.98
N LEU A 89 0.90 -16.93 -12.94
CA LEU A 89 -0.53 -16.66 -12.87
C LEU A 89 -0.82 -15.15 -12.86
N CYS A 90 -0.05 -14.38 -12.11
CA CYS A 90 -0.17 -12.92 -12.12
C CYS A 90 0.10 -12.34 -13.51
N LYS A 91 1.15 -12.80 -14.17
CA LYS A 91 1.49 -12.36 -15.53
C LYS A 91 0.38 -12.69 -16.54
N GLU A 92 -0.18 -13.89 -16.47
CA GLU A 92 -1.28 -14.32 -17.32
C GLU A 92 -2.53 -13.47 -17.15
N ASN A 93 -2.76 -12.95 -15.94
CA ASN A 93 -3.90 -12.09 -15.63
C ASN A 93 -3.58 -10.59 -15.77
N GLY A 94 -2.42 -10.23 -16.29
CA GLY A 94 -2.02 -8.84 -16.48
C GLY A 94 -1.80 -8.09 -15.16
N LEU A 95 -1.56 -8.78 -14.07
CA LEU A 95 -1.37 -8.19 -12.75
C LEU A 95 0.10 -7.95 -12.47
N LYS A 96 0.37 -6.83 -11.80
CA LYS A 96 1.70 -6.46 -11.33
C LYS A 96 1.67 -6.37 -9.81
N SER A 97 2.84 -6.50 -9.19
CA SER A 97 2.96 -6.24 -7.75
C SER A 97 2.51 -4.81 -7.46
N PRO A 98 1.48 -4.62 -6.63
CA PRO A 98 0.99 -3.28 -6.36
C PRO A 98 2.01 -2.48 -5.55
N ARG A 99 2.23 -1.25 -5.97
CA ARG A 99 3.12 -0.33 -5.27
C ARG A 99 2.35 0.89 -4.81
N LYS A 100 2.32 1.07 -3.49
CA LYS A 100 1.69 2.24 -2.88
C LYS A 100 2.41 3.52 -3.33
N PRO A 101 1.69 4.56 -3.79
CA PRO A 101 2.32 5.82 -4.15
C PRO A 101 3.16 6.37 -3.01
N ASN A 102 4.33 6.86 -3.32
CA ASN A 102 5.24 7.42 -2.34
C ASN A 102 5.07 8.93 -2.29
N LEU A 103 4.73 9.45 -1.12
CA LEU A 103 4.55 10.89 -0.92
C LEU A 103 5.80 11.71 -1.27
N LEU A 104 6.99 11.11 -1.17
CA LEU A 104 8.25 11.76 -1.50
C LEU A 104 8.51 11.87 -3.00
N TRP A 105 8.24 10.78 -3.71
CA TRP A 105 8.66 10.63 -5.10
C TRP A 105 7.54 10.92 -6.10
N ASP A 106 6.32 10.51 -5.75
CA ASP A 106 5.20 10.56 -6.69
C ASP A 106 4.37 11.84 -6.55
N SER A 107 4.52 12.58 -5.46
CA SER A 107 3.73 13.78 -5.17
C SER A 107 4.45 15.08 -5.45
N SER A 108 5.75 15.03 -5.74
CA SER A 108 6.60 16.23 -5.87
C SER A 108 6.60 17.11 -4.61
N CYS A 109 6.29 16.54 -3.44
CA CYS A 109 6.45 17.26 -2.17
C CYS A 109 7.92 17.59 -1.94
N ASN A 110 8.19 18.83 -1.57
CA ASN A 110 9.55 19.22 -1.23
C ASN A 110 9.86 18.76 0.20
N LEU A 111 10.64 17.69 0.30
CA LEU A 111 11.09 17.15 1.57
C LEU A 111 12.60 17.31 1.65
N GLY A 112 13.06 18.31 2.36
CA GLY A 112 14.48 18.61 2.49
C GLY A 112 15.24 17.72 3.48
N SER A 113 14.76 16.52 3.77
CA SER A 113 15.32 15.70 4.82
C SER A 113 15.38 14.22 4.48
N TYR A 114 16.40 13.54 5.00
CA TYR A 114 16.58 12.09 4.90
C TYR A 114 15.75 11.29 5.93
N SER A 115 15.25 11.96 6.99
CA SER A 115 14.52 11.29 8.07
C SER A 115 13.05 11.69 8.03
N THR A 116 12.28 10.99 7.21
CA THR A 116 10.85 11.22 7.09
C THR A 116 10.08 9.94 7.31
N SER A 117 8.91 10.06 7.91
CA SER A 117 7.91 9.01 7.94
C SER A 117 6.62 9.51 7.34
N SER A 118 5.91 8.63 6.66
CA SER A 118 4.66 8.98 6.00
C SER A 118 3.59 7.94 6.27
N ARG A 119 2.36 8.40 6.27
CA ARG A 119 1.17 7.57 6.39
C ARG A 119 0.20 7.96 5.28
N LEU A 120 -0.44 6.98 4.68
CA LEU A 120 -1.42 7.19 3.62
C LEU A 120 -2.50 6.13 3.73
N PHE A 121 -3.76 6.54 3.80
CA PHE A 121 -4.90 5.63 3.93
C PHE A 121 -6.16 6.27 3.35
N HIS A 122 -7.22 5.49 3.22
CA HIS A 122 -8.49 6.01 2.74
C HIS A 122 -9.65 5.59 3.66
N ILE A 123 -10.69 6.41 3.67
CA ILE A 123 -11.97 6.11 4.31
C ILE A 123 -13.05 6.40 3.28
N GLY A 124 -13.71 5.36 2.78
CA GLY A 124 -14.61 5.50 1.65
C GLY A 124 -13.86 6.02 0.42
N GLU A 125 -14.31 7.12 -0.14
CA GLU A 125 -13.71 7.75 -1.31
C GLU A 125 -12.70 8.85 -0.96
N LYS A 126 -12.47 9.10 0.32
CA LYS A 126 -11.54 10.14 0.77
C LYS A 126 -10.21 9.55 1.15
N VAL A 127 -9.13 10.18 0.70
CA VAL A 127 -7.76 9.78 0.97
C VAL A 127 -7.10 10.80 1.90
N TYR A 128 -6.47 10.30 2.95
CA TYR A 128 -5.80 11.11 3.96
C TYR A 128 -4.36 10.64 4.14
N GLY A 129 -3.53 11.54 4.60
CA GLY A 129 -2.17 11.18 4.92
C GLY A 129 -1.50 12.14 5.88
N SER A 130 -0.32 11.73 6.34
CA SER A 130 0.55 12.56 7.15
C SER A 130 2.00 12.36 6.75
N ILE A 131 2.79 13.42 6.90
CA ILE A 131 4.23 13.39 6.71
C ILE A 131 4.88 13.98 7.96
N ASP A 132 5.81 13.23 8.55
CA ASP A 132 6.63 13.71 9.65
C ASP A 132 8.07 13.87 9.17
N ASN A 133 8.59 15.09 9.27
CA ASN A 133 9.97 15.41 8.97
C ASN A 133 10.72 15.74 10.27
N LYS A 134 11.51 14.77 10.73
CA LYS A 134 12.24 14.88 12.00
C LYS A 134 13.42 15.84 11.96
N CYS A 135 13.82 16.30 10.78
CA CYS A 135 14.97 17.19 10.62
C CYS A 135 14.61 18.68 10.53
N ASN A 136 13.38 19.07 10.85
CA ASN A 136 12.89 20.44 10.86
C ASN A 136 13.01 21.20 9.52
N ALA A 137 13.16 20.52 8.41
CA ALA A 137 13.06 21.14 7.09
C ALA A 137 11.59 21.44 6.78
N ASP A 138 11.36 22.53 6.04
CA ASP A 138 10.01 22.87 5.62
C ASP A 138 9.48 21.82 4.62
N ILE A 139 8.25 21.38 4.86
CA ILE A 139 7.53 20.49 3.97
C ILE A 139 6.53 21.35 3.19
N GLU A 140 6.69 21.43 1.88
CA GLU A 140 5.73 22.08 1.02
C GLU A 140 4.84 21.04 0.36
N LEU A 141 3.53 21.15 0.59
CA LEU A 141 2.54 20.29 -0.05
C LEU A 141 2.18 20.89 -1.40
N THR A 142 2.06 20.02 -2.41
CA THR A 142 1.59 20.45 -3.75
C THR A 142 0.09 20.70 -3.74
N ASP A 143 -0.44 21.18 -4.87
CA ASP A 143 -1.88 21.49 -5.00
C ASP A 143 -2.78 20.23 -4.93
N ASP A 144 -2.20 19.04 -5.01
CA ASP A 144 -2.94 17.79 -4.85
C ASP A 144 -3.38 17.53 -3.41
N PHE A 145 -2.85 18.29 -2.45
CA PHE A 145 -3.08 18.08 -1.03
C PHE A 145 -3.72 19.30 -0.38
N VAL A 146 -4.67 19.05 0.52
CA VAL A 146 -5.29 20.09 1.36
C VAL A 146 -4.84 19.85 2.79
N GLU A 147 -4.03 20.78 3.32
CA GLU A 147 -3.54 20.67 4.69
C GLU A 147 -4.70 20.79 5.69
N MET A 148 -4.64 19.99 6.73
CA MET A 148 -5.63 20.00 7.81
C MET A 148 -4.94 20.03 9.17
N LYS A 149 -5.70 20.41 10.19
CA LYS A 149 -5.21 20.42 11.56
C LYS A 149 -5.06 19.00 12.11
N ALA A 150 -4.06 18.79 12.94
CA ALA A 150 -3.84 17.51 13.60
C ALA A 150 -5.10 17.01 14.34
N SER A 151 -5.81 17.88 15.03
CA SER A 151 -7.03 17.52 15.75
C SER A 151 -8.13 16.99 14.82
N GLU A 152 -8.28 17.59 13.64
CA GLU A 152 -9.25 17.13 12.64
C GLU A 152 -8.85 15.76 12.07
N PHE A 153 -7.58 15.59 11.77
CA PHE A 153 -7.05 14.35 11.23
C PHE A 153 -7.25 13.17 12.20
N TRP A 154 -6.88 13.35 13.47
CA TRP A 154 -7.01 12.28 14.47
C TRP A 154 -8.46 11.97 14.80
N LYS A 155 -9.34 12.97 14.73
CA LYS A 155 -10.78 12.75 14.89
C LYS A 155 -11.36 11.88 13.77
N ILE A 156 -10.93 12.10 12.53
CA ILE A 156 -11.34 11.27 11.38
C ILE A 156 -10.97 9.81 11.61
N ILE A 157 -9.75 9.54 12.06
CA ILE A 157 -9.28 8.18 12.35
C ILE A 157 -10.11 7.57 13.49
N GLU A 158 -10.31 8.30 14.58
CA GLU A 158 -11.08 7.85 15.72
C GLU A 158 -12.52 7.49 15.33
N ASP A 159 -13.18 8.36 14.57
CA ASP A 159 -14.54 8.12 14.10
C ASP A 159 -14.63 6.89 13.20
N ALA A 160 -13.62 6.64 12.38
CA ALA A 160 -13.56 5.46 11.50
C ALA A 160 -13.35 4.16 12.30
N GLU A 161 -12.54 4.20 13.34
CA GLU A 161 -12.27 3.03 14.19
C GLU A 161 -13.48 2.64 15.05
N ASN A 162 -14.36 3.59 15.36
CA ASN A 162 -15.54 3.39 16.20
C ASN A 162 -16.79 2.94 15.43
N LYS A 163 -16.67 2.69 14.15
CA LYS A 163 -17.80 2.22 13.33
C LYS A 163 -17.89 0.71 13.26
#